data_ca08dedaf15ffce665f08840c98d2eaf
#
_entry.id   ca08dedaf15ffce665f08840c98d2eaf
#
_cell.length_a   1.000
_cell.length_b   1.000
_cell.length_c   1.000
_cell.angle_alpha   90.00
_cell.angle_beta   90.00
_cell.angle_gamma   90.00
#
_symmetry.space_group_name_H-M   'P 1'
#
loop_
_entity.id
_entity.type
_entity.pdbx_description
1 polymer ?
#
loop_
_entity_poly.entity_id
_entity_poly.type
_entity_poly.pdbx_seq_one_letter_code
_entity_poly.pdbx_strand_id
1 'polypeptide(L)'
;MIGGGLTGCEIAYELCLSGKQPIIVEMKQDLIAQKGVCLANSSYLREYFALHQVPVYLETGLQEVKDNAIVIHTPQGNKEVPCDSVITSTGYLPAPLGGVKDSRHVHLVGDCYHVGNLRTVIWRAYETAMKI
;
A
#
# COMPACT_ATOMS: atom_id res chain seq x y z
N MET A 1 10.90 -1.68 -2.34
CA MET A 1 9.55 -1.45 -1.81
C MET A 1 8.56 -2.22 -2.65
N ILE A 2 7.86 -3.17 -2.09
CA ILE A 2 6.83 -3.97 -2.76
C ILE A 2 5.46 -3.41 -2.37
N GLY A 3 4.76 -2.84 -3.35
CA GLY A 3 3.51 -2.10 -3.19
C GLY A 3 3.72 -0.59 -3.25
N GLY A 4 3.18 0.01 -4.31
CA GLY A 4 3.20 1.46 -4.60
C GLY A 4 1.89 2.17 -4.24
N GLY A 5 1.18 1.69 -3.22
CA GLY A 5 0.08 2.40 -2.59
C GLY A 5 0.57 3.62 -1.81
N LEU A 6 -0.34 4.38 -1.16
CA LEU A 6 0.03 5.60 -0.43
C LEU A 6 1.13 5.32 0.61
N THR A 7 0.93 4.35 1.48
CA THR A 7 1.90 3.99 2.53
C THR A 7 3.27 3.59 1.96
N GLY A 8 3.27 2.76 0.90
CA GLY A 8 4.53 2.34 0.26
C GLY A 8 5.27 3.51 -0.38
N CYS A 9 4.55 4.44 -0.99
CA CYS A 9 5.14 5.65 -1.56
C CYS A 9 5.64 6.61 -0.47
N GLU A 10 4.93 6.78 0.65
CA GLU A 10 5.38 7.59 1.79
C GLU A 10 6.68 7.02 2.39
N ILE A 11 6.75 5.70 2.59
CA ILE A 11 7.99 5.06 3.08
C ILE A 11 9.13 5.22 2.07
N ALA A 12 8.87 5.03 0.77
CA ALA A 12 9.89 5.23 -0.26
C ALA A 12 10.40 6.69 -0.28
N TYR A 13 9.51 7.66 -0.11
CA TYR A 13 9.87 9.07 0.01
C TYR A 13 10.80 9.33 1.22
N GLU A 14 10.42 8.83 2.40
CA GLU A 14 11.25 8.94 3.62
C GLU A 14 12.64 8.27 3.45
N LEU A 15 12.70 7.15 2.75
CA LEU A 15 13.97 6.51 2.41
C LEU A 15 14.83 7.40 1.52
N CYS A 16 14.26 8.07 0.51
CA CYS A 16 14.98 9.04 -0.30
C CYS A 16 15.53 10.19 0.54
N LEU A 17 14.71 10.77 1.42
CA LEU A 17 15.15 11.86 2.32
C LEU A 17 16.27 11.41 3.26
N SER A 18 16.30 10.13 3.61
CA SER A 18 17.37 9.52 4.44
C SER A 18 18.60 9.12 3.62
N GLY A 19 18.70 9.52 2.34
CA GLY A 19 19.83 9.21 1.47
C GLY A 19 19.89 7.75 0.99
N LYS A 20 18.79 6.99 1.13
CA LYS A 20 18.65 5.64 0.57
C LYS A 20 18.16 5.69 -0.88
N GLN A 21 18.29 4.57 -1.57
CA GLN A 21 17.88 4.44 -2.97
C GLN A 21 16.75 3.40 -3.10
N PRO A 22 15.49 3.77 -2.81
CA PRO A 22 14.39 2.83 -2.94
C PRO A 22 14.10 2.52 -4.41
N ILE A 23 13.62 1.30 -4.63
CA ILE A 23 13.02 0.86 -5.89
C ILE A 23 11.58 0.49 -5.57
N ILE A 24 10.61 0.96 -6.35
CA ILE A 24 9.18 0.70 -6.13
C ILE A 24 8.70 -0.32 -7.15
N VAL A 25 8.03 -1.38 -6.67
CA VAL A 25 7.38 -2.41 -7.50
C VAL A 25 5.88 -2.37 -7.20
N GLU A 26 5.07 -2.10 -8.22
CA GLU A 26 3.61 -1.97 -8.09
C GLU A 26 2.90 -2.79 -9.17
N MET A 27 1.91 -3.58 -8.75
CA MET A 27 1.12 -4.43 -9.67
C MET A 27 0.12 -3.63 -10.52
N LYS A 28 -0.25 -2.44 -10.08
CA LYS A 28 -1.19 -1.59 -10.82
C LYS A 28 -0.46 -0.76 -11.88
N GLN A 29 -1.26 -0.11 -12.74
CA GLN A 29 -0.77 0.74 -13.82
C GLN A 29 -0.26 2.11 -13.35
N ASP A 30 -0.46 2.45 -12.08
CA ASP A 30 -0.01 3.72 -11.51
C ASP A 30 0.24 3.59 -10.01
N LEU A 31 1.12 4.45 -9.48
CA LEU A 31 1.32 4.61 -8.05
C LEU A 31 0.08 5.23 -7.41
N ILE A 32 -0.21 4.83 -6.17
CA ILE A 32 -1.33 5.37 -5.38
C ILE A 32 -2.65 5.32 -6.16
N ALA A 33 -2.90 4.24 -6.89
CA ALA A 33 -4.07 4.04 -7.74
C ALA A 33 -5.32 3.68 -6.93
N GLN A 34 -5.49 4.21 -5.72
CA GLN A 34 -6.63 3.99 -4.84
C GLN A 34 -7.51 5.24 -4.77
N LYS A 35 -8.82 5.02 -4.68
CA LYS A 35 -9.79 6.12 -4.55
C LYS A 35 -9.75 6.74 -3.15
N GLY A 36 -10.05 8.05 -3.06
CA GLY A 36 -10.19 8.75 -1.78
C GLY A 36 -8.88 9.24 -1.16
N VAL A 37 -7.76 9.13 -1.87
CA VAL A 37 -6.50 9.77 -1.49
C VAL A 37 -6.52 11.23 -1.92
N CYS A 38 -5.93 12.11 -1.10
CA CYS A 38 -5.77 13.51 -1.45
C CYS A 38 -4.91 13.65 -2.70
N LEU A 39 -5.45 14.34 -3.72
CA LEU A 39 -4.76 14.52 -5.00
C LEU A 39 -3.42 15.23 -4.83
N ALA A 40 -3.34 16.24 -3.96
CA ALA A 40 -2.10 16.96 -3.72
C ALA A 40 -0.98 16.03 -3.24
N ASN A 41 -1.26 15.13 -2.28
CA ASN A 41 -0.27 14.19 -1.77
C ASN A 41 0.15 13.18 -2.85
N SER A 42 -0.81 12.62 -3.58
CA SER A 42 -0.51 11.61 -4.60
C SER A 42 0.26 12.20 -5.79
N SER A 43 -0.08 13.41 -6.23
CA SER A 43 0.65 14.11 -7.30
C SER A 43 2.06 14.46 -6.85
N TYR A 44 2.21 15.03 -5.65
CA TYR A 44 3.51 15.37 -5.10
C TYR A 44 4.48 14.17 -5.06
N LEU A 45 4.03 13.02 -4.56
CA LEU A 45 4.86 11.82 -4.46
C LEU A 45 5.26 11.29 -5.85
N ARG A 46 4.32 11.25 -6.81
CA ARG A 46 4.62 10.84 -8.19
C ARG A 46 5.65 11.76 -8.85
N GLU A 47 5.44 13.07 -8.73
CA GLU A 47 6.34 14.09 -9.27
C GLU A 47 7.72 14.02 -8.62
N TYR A 48 7.77 13.82 -7.31
CA TYR A 48 9.01 13.65 -6.58
C TYR A 48 9.81 12.46 -7.12
N PHE A 49 9.19 11.28 -7.26
CA PHE A 49 9.88 10.09 -7.77
C PHE A 49 10.34 10.27 -9.21
N ALA A 50 9.54 10.91 -10.05
CA ALA A 50 9.94 11.22 -11.42
C ALA A 50 11.12 12.19 -11.47
N LEU A 51 11.09 13.28 -10.70
CA LEU A 51 12.15 14.28 -10.64
C LEU A 51 13.47 13.69 -10.12
N HIS A 52 13.40 12.84 -9.09
CA HIS A 52 14.57 12.21 -8.49
C HIS A 52 14.96 10.88 -9.14
N GLN A 53 14.31 10.52 -10.26
CA GLN A 53 14.60 9.32 -11.04
C GLN A 53 14.58 8.03 -10.21
N VAL A 54 13.66 7.97 -9.23
CA VAL A 54 13.45 6.76 -8.42
C VAL A 54 12.93 5.64 -9.34
N PRO A 55 13.58 4.47 -9.38
CA PRO A 55 13.10 3.38 -10.22
C PRO A 55 11.71 2.89 -9.78
N VAL A 56 10.74 2.93 -10.71
CA VAL A 56 9.38 2.45 -10.50
C VAL A 56 9.04 1.40 -11.55
N TYR A 57 8.67 0.22 -11.10
CA TYR A 57 8.16 -0.87 -11.94
C TYR A 57 6.66 -0.99 -11.73
N LEU A 58 5.88 -0.51 -12.70
CA LEU A 58 4.42 -0.65 -12.74
C LEU A 58 4.01 -1.96 -13.44
N GLU A 59 2.78 -2.38 -13.25
CA GLU A 59 2.22 -3.63 -13.79
C GLU A 59 3.12 -4.84 -13.49
N THR A 60 3.82 -4.80 -12.35
CA THR A 60 4.91 -5.70 -12.00
C THR A 60 4.66 -6.32 -10.63
N GLY A 61 4.77 -7.64 -10.57
CA GLY A 61 4.63 -8.42 -9.34
C GLY A 61 5.96 -8.92 -8.79
N LEU A 62 6.07 -9.05 -7.47
CA LEU A 62 7.17 -9.79 -6.85
C LEU A 62 6.96 -11.29 -7.08
N GLN A 63 7.98 -11.98 -7.55
CA GLN A 63 7.98 -13.43 -7.76
C GLN A 63 8.80 -14.17 -6.71
N GLU A 64 9.99 -13.68 -6.39
CA GLU A 64 10.91 -14.33 -5.46
C GLU A 64 11.76 -13.31 -4.72
N VAL A 65 12.11 -13.60 -3.47
CA VAL A 65 13.11 -12.87 -2.71
C VAL A 65 14.33 -13.75 -2.53
N LYS A 66 15.49 -13.26 -2.94
CA LYS A 66 16.80 -13.89 -2.80
C LYS A 66 17.64 -13.14 -1.75
N ASP A 67 18.81 -13.63 -1.41
CA ASP A 67 19.68 -13.05 -0.39
C ASP A 67 20.06 -11.58 -0.71
N ASN A 68 20.37 -11.25 -1.96
CA ASN A 68 20.84 -9.92 -2.37
C ASN A 68 20.06 -9.37 -3.58
N ALA A 69 18.90 -9.91 -3.90
CA ALA A 69 18.08 -9.49 -5.02
C ALA A 69 16.63 -9.91 -4.86
N ILE A 70 15.76 -9.33 -5.67
CA ILE A 70 14.41 -9.84 -5.91
C ILE A 70 14.25 -10.23 -7.38
N VAL A 71 13.39 -11.21 -7.64
CA VAL A 71 12.89 -11.49 -8.99
C VAL A 71 11.50 -10.88 -9.11
N ILE A 72 11.32 -10.02 -10.10
CA ILE A 72 10.04 -9.39 -10.42
C ILE A 72 9.53 -9.89 -11.78
N HIS A 73 8.21 -10.02 -11.88
CA HIS A 73 7.53 -10.36 -13.12
C HIS A 73 6.95 -9.10 -13.74
N THR A 74 7.59 -8.64 -14.82
CA THR A 74 7.18 -7.47 -15.59
C THR A 74 6.38 -7.90 -16.83
N PRO A 75 5.68 -6.98 -17.52
CA PRO A 75 5.04 -7.27 -18.81
C PRO A 75 5.99 -7.81 -19.88
N GLN A 76 7.29 -7.56 -19.75
CA GLN A 76 8.33 -8.04 -20.67
C GLN A 76 8.99 -9.35 -20.23
N GLY A 77 8.58 -9.90 -19.10
CA GLY A 77 9.12 -11.13 -18.52
C GLY A 77 9.79 -10.92 -17.16
N ASN A 78 10.44 -11.97 -16.67
CA ASN A 78 11.10 -11.92 -15.37
C ASN A 78 12.40 -11.13 -15.42
N LYS A 79 12.62 -10.34 -14.38
CA LYS A 79 13.82 -9.53 -14.19
C LYS A 79 14.34 -9.68 -12.77
N GLU A 80 15.64 -9.88 -12.62
CA GLU A 80 16.31 -9.82 -11.34
C GLU A 80 16.75 -8.39 -11.02
N VAL A 81 16.45 -7.92 -9.82
CA VAL A 81 16.75 -6.57 -9.35
C VAL A 81 17.56 -6.68 -8.07
N PRO A 82 18.82 -6.24 -8.06
CA PRO A 82 19.65 -6.23 -6.86
C PRO A 82 19.03 -5.34 -5.76
N CYS A 83 19.03 -5.82 -4.53
CA CYS A 83 18.64 -5.05 -3.36
C CYS A 83 19.22 -5.70 -2.10
N ASP A 84 19.42 -4.90 -1.07
CA ASP A 84 19.89 -5.33 0.26
C ASP A 84 18.74 -5.53 1.25
N SER A 85 17.59 -4.95 0.98
CA SER A 85 16.43 -5.00 1.87
C SER A 85 15.12 -5.00 1.08
N VAL A 86 14.12 -5.72 1.58
CA VAL A 86 12.78 -5.77 0.99
C VAL A 86 11.77 -5.31 2.04
N ILE A 87 11.02 -4.26 1.71
CA ILE A 87 9.92 -3.76 2.52
C ILE A 87 8.62 -4.02 1.77
N THR A 88 7.65 -4.65 2.43
CA THR A 88 6.35 -4.96 1.85
C THR A 88 5.27 -4.00 2.35
N SER A 89 4.49 -3.45 1.42
CA SER A 89 3.35 -2.56 1.67
C SER A 89 2.19 -2.95 0.77
N THR A 90 1.77 -4.22 0.85
CA THR A 90 0.81 -4.86 -0.05
C THR A 90 -0.65 -4.68 0.36
N GLY A 91 -0.91 -3.80 1.33
CA GLY A 91 -2.25 -3.51 1.85
C GLY A 91 -2.58 -4.28 3.12
N TYR A 92 -3.82 -4.12 3.56
CA TYR A 92 -4.36 -4.74 4.78
C TYR A 92 -5.56 -5.62 4.45
N LEU A 93 -5.77 -6.65 5.26
CA LEU A 93 -6.97 -7.47 5.25
C LEU A 93 -7.76 -7.24 6.54
N PRO A 94 -9.11 -7.27 6.50
CA PRO A 94 -9.91 -7.22 7.71
C PRO A 94 -9.52 -8.36 8.66
N ALA A 95 -9.34 -8.04 9.94
CA ALA A 95 -9.00 -9.02 10.97
C ALA A 95 -10.01 -8.94 12.13
N PRO A 96 -11.21 -9.54 11.99
CA PRO A 96 -12.18 -9.58 13.07
C PRO A 96 -11.62 -10.41 14.24
N LEU A 97 -12.03 -10.07 15.47
CA LEU A 97 -11.71 -10.87 16.64
C LEU A 97 -12.23 -12.30 16.45
N GLY A 98 -11.39 -13.29 16.71
CA GLY A 98 -11.72 -14.70 16.50
C GLY A 98 -13.03 -15.10 17.19
N GLY A 99 -13.94 -15.71 16.42
CA GLY A 99 -15.25 -16.15 16.91
C GLY A 99 -16.30 -15.05 17.07
N VAL A 100 -15.96 -13.77 16.92
CA VAL A 100 -16.91 -12.65 16.98
C VAL A 100 -17.52 -12.43 15.60
N LYS A 101 -18.87 -12.44 15.55
CA LYS A 101 -19.65 -12.16 14.32
C LYS A 101 -20.56 -10.98 14.55
N ASP A 102 -20.86 -10.25 13.49
CA ASP A 102 -21.89 -9.23 13.52
C ASP A 102 -23.24 -9.83 13.91
N SER A 103 -23.96 -9.19 14.83
CA SER A 103 -25.24 -9.70 15.36
C SER A 103 -26.08 -8.54 15.91
N ARG A 104 -27.27 -8.84 16.42
CA ARG A 104 -28.16 -7.83 17.03
C ARG A 104 -27.49 -7.01 18.16
N HIS A 105 -26.54 -7.59 18.89
CA HIS A 105 -25.92 -6.97 20.06
C HIS A 105 -24.40 -6.76 19.92
N VAL A 106 -23.83 -7.16 18.80
CA VAL A 106 -22.39 -7.02 18.51
C VAL A 106 -22.24 -6.46 17.11
N HIS A 107 -21.62 -5.31 17.00
CA HIS A 107 -21.45 -4.63 15.71
C HIS A 107 -19.99 -4.50 15.39
N LEU A 108 -19.57 -5.05 14.24
CA LEU A 108 -18.22 -4.95 13.74
C LEU A 108 -18.05 -3.65 12.94
N VAL A 109 -17.15 -2.77 13.39
CA VAL A 109 -16.87 -1.48 12.76
C VAL A 109 -15.36 -1.28 12.59
N GLY A 110 -14.96 -0.40 11.69
CA GLY A 110 -13.55 -0.14 11.42
C GLY A 110 -12.86 -1.26 10.63
N ASP A 111 -11.55 -1.35 10.76
CA ASP A 111 -10.71 -2.25 9.95
C ASP A 111 -10.92 -3.74 10.24
N CYS A 112 -11.48 -4.08 11.37
CA CYS A 112 -11.88 -5.47 11.65
C CYS A 112 -13.04 -5.94 10.76
N TYR A 113 -13.85 -5.03 10.22
CA TYR A 113 -14.94 -5.30 9.30
C TYR A 113 -14.54 -5.00 7.84
N HIS A 114 -13.99 -3.83 7.62
CA HIS A 114 -13.55 -3.40 6.29
C HIS A 114 -12.43 -2.37 6.42
N VAL A 115 -11.30 -2.68 5.84
CA VAL A 115 -10.14 -1.77 5.83
C VAL A 115 -10.47 -0.48 5.10
N GLY A 116 -10.14 0.63 5.72
CA GLY A 116 -10.42 1.95 5.19
C GLY A 116 -9.47 3.03 5.72
N ASN A 117 -9.97 4.24 5.83
CA ASN A 117 -9.25 5.36 6.43
C ASN A 117 -10.03 5.90 7.64
N LEU A 118 -9.43 6.84 8.38
CA LEU A 118 -10.06 7.43 9.56
C LEU A 118 -11.48 7.95 9.30
N ARG A 119 -11.73 8.58 8.15
CA ARG A 119 -13.07 9.05 7.79
C ARG A 119 -14.08 7.90 7.70
N THR A 120 -13.73 6.81 7.00
CA THR A 120 -14.63 5.69 6.83
C THR A 120 -14.89 4.94 8.13
N VAL A 121 -13.88 4.84 9.00
CA VAL A 121 -14.01 4.23 10.34
C VAL A 121 -14.96 5.05 11.22
N ILE A 122 -14.76 6.38 11.30
CA ILE A 122 -15.59 7.28 12.10
C ILE A 122 -17.03 7.28 11.60
N TRP A 123 -17.25 7.41 10.27
CA TRP A 123 -18.60 7.41 9.71
C TRP A 123 -19.34 6.10 9.98
N ARG A 124 -18.70 4.96 9.79
CA ARG A 124 -19.34 3.67 10.08
C ARG A 124 -19.69 3.51 11.55
N ALA A 125 -18.80 3.91 12.45
CA ALA A 125 -19.09 3.86 13.88
C ALA A 125 -20.32 4.73 14.21
N TYR A 126 -20.37 5.96 13.68
CA TYR A 126 -21.50 6.86 13.84
C TYR A 126 -22.81 6.27 13.28
N GLU A 127 -22.79 5.83 12.02
CA GLU A 127 -23.96 5.25 11.36
C GLU A 127 -24.47 3.99 12.07
N THR A 128 -23.57 3.19 12.64
CA THR A 128 -23.93 2.02 13.44
C THR A 128 -24.60 2.45 14.74
N ALA A 129 -23.98 3.38 15.47
CA ALA A 129 -24.53 3.88 16.73
C ALA A 129 -25.92 4.54 16.57
N MET A 130 -26.15 5.19 15.42
CA MET A 130 -27.47 5.81 15.14
C MET A 130 -28.58 4.80 14.80
N LYS A 131 -28.26 3.52 14.62
CA LYS A 131 -29.22 2.44 14.30
C LYS A 131 -29.53 1.53 15.51
N ILE A 132 -28.77 1.66 16.57
CA ILE A 132 -28.96 0.93 17.84
C ILE A 132 -29.90 1.74 18.74
#